data_7e3f686495ca147e20dd5dd29d3227d0
#
_entry.id   7e3f686495ca147e20dd5dd29d3227d0
#
_cell.length_a   1.000
_cell.length_b   1.000
_cell.length_c   1.000
_cell.angle_alpha   90.00
_cell.angle_beta   90.00
_cell.angle_gamma   90.00
#
_symmetry.space_group_name_H-M   'P 1'
#
loop_
_entity.id
_entity.type
_entity.pdbx_description
1 polymer ?
#
loop_
_entity_poly.entity_id
_entity_poly.type
_entity_poly.pdbx_seq_one_letter_code
_entity_poly.pdbx_strand_id
1 'polypeptide(L)'
;MRHLIDPLDLTQQEITQLLDLADRICADPAAYQEVANHKKLATLFYEPSTRTRLSFEAAMLNLGGHVLGFPSENVSSATKGESVADTIRVVSCYADIVAMRHPKEGAPLRASRYSRIPVINAGDGGHQHPTQTLTDLMTIRRRMGRLDDLTIGLCGDLKFRSEEHTSELQSHL
;
A
#
# COMPACT_ATOMS: atom_id res chain seq x y z
N MET A 1 6.35 2.74 -16.15
CA MET A 1 6.45 2.84 -14.67
C MET A 1 5.41 1.90 -14.09
N ARG A 2 5.74 1.17 -13.05
CA ARG A 2 4.81 0.22 -12.39
C ARG A 2 4.20 0.87 -11.15
N HIS A 3 2.92 0.65 -10.92
CA HIS A 3 2.16 1.05 -9.74
C HIS A 3 1.64 -0.22 -9.05
N LEU A 4 1.23 -0.12 -7.80
CA LEU A 4 0.53 -1.16 -7.06
C LEU A 4 -0.83 -0.60 -6.64
N ILE A 5 -1.83 -0.79 -7.46
CA ILE A 5 -3.18 -0.25 -7.26
C ILE A 5 -4.13 -1.35 -6.80
N ASP A 6 -3.99 -2.52 -7.41
CA ASP A 6 -4.81 -3.70 -7.18
C ASP A 6 -3.89 -4.88 -6.80
N PRO A 7 -4.31 -5.80 -5.93
CA PRO A 7 -3.55 -7.03 -5.69
C PRO A 7 -3.25 -7.82 -6.98
N LEU A 8 -4.17 -7.75 -7.96
CA LEU A 8 -4.01 -8.41 -9.27
C LEU A 8 -2.96 -7.75 -10.19
N ASP A 9 -2.39 -6.62 -9.82
CA ASP A 9 -1.21 -6.04 -10.49
C ASP A 9 0.05 -6.92 -10.31
N LEU A 10 -0.01 -7.90 -9.40
CA LEU A 10 1.06 -8.83 -9.08
C LEU A 10 0.73 -10.24 -9.58
N THR A 11 1.69 -10.88 -10.20
CA THR A 11 1.61 -12.33 -10.49
C THR A 11 1.84 -13.14 -9.21
N GLN A 12 1.42 -14.41 -9.19
CA GLN A 12 1.71 -15.34 -8.08
C GLN A 12 3.20 -15.43 -7.74
N GLN A 13 4.04 -15.47 -8.78
CA GLN A 13 5.49 -15.50 -8.60
C GLN A 13 6.01 -14.22 -7.90
N GLU A 14 5.50 -13.06 -8.27
CA GLU A 14 5.88 -11.79 -7.65
C GLU A 14 5.38 -11.69 -6.21
N ILE A 15 4.16 -12.17 -5.92
CA ILE A 15 3.66 -12.27 -4.55
C ILE A 15 4.60 -13.14 -3.72
N THR A 16 4.94 -14.33 -4.20
CA THR A 16 5.89 -15.23 -3.51
C THR A 16 7.23 -14.54 -3.24
N GLN A 17 7.80 -13.87 -4.25
CA GLN A 17 9.06 -13.14 -4.10
C GLN A 17 8.97 -12.01 -3.07
N LEU A 18 7.86 -11.28 -3.03
CA LEU A 18 7.62 -10.22 -2.04
C LEU A 18 7.51 -10.78 -0.62
N LEU A 19 6.79 -11.89 -0.46
CA LEU A 19 6.67 -12.55 0.84
C LEU A 19 8.02 -13.11 1.31
N ASP A 20 8.84 -13.69 0.42
CA ASP A 20 10.18 -14.16 0.72
C ASP A 20 11.13 -13.02 1.08
N LEU A 21 11.01 -11.89 0.38
CA LEU A 21 11.75 -10.67 0.72
C LEU A 21 11.36 -10.15 2.11
N ALA A 22 10.07 -10.14 2.42
CA ALA A 22 9.58 -9.72 3.72
C ALA A 22 10.12 -10.62 4.85
N ASP A 23 10.18 -11.94 4.64
CA ASP A 23 10.79 -12.87 5.60
C ASP A 23 12.28 -12.61 5.79
N ARG A 24 13.04 -12.33 4.72
CA ARG A 24 14.46 -11.95 4.81
C ARG A 24 14.67 -10.64 5.56
N ILE A 25 13.84 -9.63 5.30
CA ILE A 25 13.90 -8.34 6.03
C ILE A 25 13.60 -8.55 7.51
N CYS A 26 12.62 -9.38 7.86
CA CYS A 26 12.31 -9.70 9.25
C CYS A 26 13.44 -10.48 9.95
N ALA A 27 14.15 -11.34 9.22
CA ALA A 27 15.26 -12.13 9.78
C ALA A 27 16.52 -11.29 10.03
N ASP A 28 16.81 -10.34 9.16
CA ASP A 28 17.96 -9.43 9.27
C ASP A 28 17.59 -8.02 8.80
N PRO A 29 16.91 -7.23 9.66
CA PRO A 29 16.53 -5.86 9.29
C PRO A 29 17.75 -4.95 9.03
N ALA A 30 18.89 -5.23 9.68
CA ALA A 30 20.07 -4.39 9.56
C ALA A 30 20.65 -4.39 8.14
N ALA A 31 20.56 -5.50 7.42
CA ALA A 31 21.01 -5.62 6.04
C ALA A 31 20.24 -4.70 5.05
N TYR A 32 19.11 -4.15 5.48
CA TYR A 32 18.23 -3.35 4.60
C TYR A 32 18.14 -1.87 4.98
N GLN A 33 18.86 -1.42 6.00
CA GLN A 33 18.76 -0.06 6.55
C GLN A 33 19.17 1.07 5.59
N GLU A 34 19.82 0.76 4.47
CA GLU A 34 20.30 1.74 3.51
C GLU A 34 19.73 1.55 2.10
N VAL A 35 18.81 0.59 1.88
CA VAL A 35 18.31 0.29 0.54
C VAL A 35 17.46 1.41 -0.07
N ALA A 36 16.87 2.26 0.78
CA ALA A 36 16.13 3.45 0.36
C ALA A 36 16.86 4.75 0.69
N ASN A 37 18.18 4.71 0.89
CA ASN A 37 18.98 5.89 1.20
C ASN A 37 18.75 7.00 0.13
N HIS A 38 18.54 8.24 0.59
CA HIS A 38 18.19 9.41 -0.22
C HIS A 38 16.84 9.34 -0.97
N LYS A 39 16.03 8.29 -0.77
CA LYS A 39 14.67 8.19 -1.34
C LYS A 39 13.64 8.82 -0.43
N LYS A 40 12.57 9.33 -1.03
CA LYS A 40 11.47 9.99 -0.33
C LYS A 40 10.16 9.30 -0.64
N LEU A 41 9.47 8.85 0.40
CA LEU A 41 8.09 8.40 0.34
C LEU A 41 7.15 9.56 0.64
N ALA A 42 6.19 9.82 -0.24
CA ALA A 42 5.06 10.68 0.08
C ALA A 42 3.87 9.87 0.62
N THR A 43 3.38 10.22 1.80
CA THR A 43 2.16 9.63 2.38
C THR A 43 1.00 10.61 2.22
N LEU A 44 0.09 10.32 1.27
CA LEU A 44 -1.07 11.14 0.93
C LEU A 44 -2.33 10.49 1.50
N PHE A 45 -2.69 10.85 2.71
CA PHE A 45 -3.83 10.27 3.42
C PHE A 45 -4.98 11.27 3.44
N TYR A 46 -5.99 11.02 2.61
CA TYR A 46 -7.22 11.85 2.52
C TYR A 46 -8.27 11.43 3.53
N GLU A 47 -8.11 10.26 4.16
CA GLU A 47 -8.90 9.84 5.31
C GLU A 47 -8.00 9.42 6.47
N PRO A 48 -8.43 9.58 7.72
CA PRO A 48 -7.65 9.19 8.89
C PRO A 48 -7.33 7.69 8.89
N SER A 49 -6.07 7.35 9.00
CA SER A 49 -5.62 5.96 9.16
C SER A 49 -4.28 5.91 9.87
N THR A 50 -4.31 5.78 11.17
CA THR A 50 -3.10 5.82 12.01
C THR A 50 -2.18 4.65 11.71
N ARG A 51 -2.71 3.42 11.74
CA ARG A 51 -1.90 2.20 11.58
C ARG A 51 -1.25 2.12 10.19
N THR A 52 -2.03 2.28 9.13
CA THR A 52 -1.52 2.17 7.75
C THR A 52 -0.48 3.24 7.47
N ARG A 53 -0.75 4.50 7.85
CA ARG A 53 0.20 5.58 7.63
C ARG A 53 1.51 5.35 8.36
N LEU A 54 1.47 5.07 9.67
CA LEU A 54 2.66 4.80 10.46
C LEU A 54 3.43 3.58 9.96
N SER A 55 2.75 2.54 9.44
CA SER A 55 3.43 1.38 8.85
C SER A 55 4.25 1.76 7.62
N PHE A 56 3.70 2.55 6.69
CA PHE A 56 4.45 3.03 5.53
C PHE A 56 5.60 3.95 5.91
N GLU A 57 5.36 4.87 6.83
CA GLU A 57 6.37 5.82 7.29
C GLU A 57 7.52 5.11 8.01
N ALA A 58 7.20 4.21 8.95
CA ALA A 58 8.20 3.42 9.66
C ALA A 58 8.99 2.51 8.71
N ALA A 59 8.32 1.86 7.74
CA ALA A 59 9.00 1.03 6.75
C ALA A 59 10.02 1.85 5.96
N MET A 60 9.65 3.04 5.47
CA MET A 60 10.56 3.89 4.70
C MET A 60 11.75 4.37 5.55
N LEU A 61 11.50 4.77 6.79
CA LEU A 61 12.56 5.18 7.74
C LEU A 61 13.51 4.03 8.07
N ASN A 62 12.97 2.83 8.31
CA ASN A 62 13.79 1.64 8.60
C ASN A 62 14.64 1.19 7.40
N LEU A 63 14.26 1.58 6.19
CA LEU A 63 15.03 1.34 4.97
C LEU A 63 16.04 2.47 4.66
N GLY A 64 16.19 3.46 5.55
CA GLY A 64 17.11 4.59 5.41
C GLY A 64 16.59 5.74 4.55
N GLY A 65 15.31 5.74 4.19
CA GLY A 65 14.71 6.81 3.40
C GLY A 65 14.10 7.93 4.26
N HIS A 66 13.39 8.82 3.59
CA HIS A 66 12.73 9.97 4.19
C HIS A 66 11.23 9.95 3.89
N VAL A 67 10.44 10.64 4.72
CA VAL A 67 8.98 10.72 4.58
C VAL A 67 8.54 12.16 4.48
N LEU A 68 7.56 12.42 3.62
CA LEU A 68 6.82 13.68 3.52
C LEU A 68 5.35 13.36 3.25
N GLY A 69 4.44 14.30 3.53
CA GLY A 69 3.02 14.07 3.23
C GLY A 69 2.09 14.76 4.22
N PHE A 70 0.82 14.36 4.17
CA PHE A 70 -0.23 14.88 5.04
C PHE A 70 -1.12 13.76 5.61
N PRO A 71 -1.65 13.93 6.84
CA PRO A 71 -2.39 12.89 7.54
C PRO A 71 -3.90 12.86 7.23
N SER A 72 -4.46 13.90 6.61
CA SER A 72 -5.88 14.01 6.29
C SER A 72 -6.13 15.08 5.22
N GLU A 73 -7.30 15.02 4.59
CA GLU A 73 -7.74 16.00 3.60
C GLU A 73 -7.76 17.42 4.15
N ASN A 74 -8.17 17.57 5.41
CA ASN A 74 -8.32 18.89 6.08
C ASN A 74 -7.01 19.70 6.19
N VAL A 75 -5.86 19.08 6.06
CA VAL A 75 -4.55 19.74 6.10
C VAL A 75 -3.86 19.79 4.73
N SER A 76 -4.58 19.46 3.67
CA SER A 76 -4.09 19.49 2.30
C SER A 76 -4.78 20.55 1.46
N SER A 77 -4.22 20.88 0.30
CA SER A 77 -4.85 21.80 -0.66
C SER A 77 -6.14 21.24 -1.28
N ALA A 78 -6.47 19.97 -1.03
CA ALA A 78 -7.74 19.37 -1.45
C ALA A 78 -8.96 20.13 -0.90
N THR A 79 -8.85 20.68 0.32
CA THR A 79 -9.90 21.55 0.91
C THR A 79 -10.18 22.82 0.09
N LYS A 80 -9.23 23.22 -0.76
CA LYS A 80 -9.36 24.38 -1.67
C LYS A 80 -9.81 23.96 -3.08
N GLY A 81 -10.22 22.69 -3.28
CA GLY A 81 -10.67 22.18 -4.57
C GLY A 81 -9.56 21.65 -5.49
N GLU A 82 -8.34 21.47 -4.97
CA GLU A 82 -7.27 20.84 -5.74
C GLU A 82 -7.62 19.38 -6.05
N SER A 83 -7.50 18.98 -7.32
CA SER A 83 -7.81 17.61 -7.74
C SER A 83 -6.69 16.64 -7.38
N VAL A 84 -7.03 15.35 -7.18
CA VAL A 84 -6.03 14.27 -7.00
C VAL A 84 -5.00 14.27 -8.12
N ALA A 85 -5.41 14.59 -9.37
CA ALA A 85 -4.51 14.65 -10.51
C ALA A 85 -3.48 15.79 -10.39
N ASP A 86 -3.88 16.92 -9.85
CA ASP A 86 -2.98 18.07 -9.68
C ASP A 86 -2.06 17.85 -8.47
N THR A 87 -2.61 17.39 -7.36
CA THR A 87 -1.81 17.01 -6.17
C THR A 87 -0.70 16.02 -6.53
N ILE A 88 -1.03 14.93 -7.28
CA ILE A 88 -0.03 13.92 -7.61
C ILE A 88 1.06 14.44 -8.56
N ARG A 89 0.73 15.37 -9.47
CA ARG A 89 1.72 16.01 -10.34
C ARG A 89 2.72 16.82 -9.53
N VAL A 90 2.22 17.60 -8.57
CA VAL A 90 3.05 18.41 -7.67
C VAL A 90 3.92 17.51 -6.78
N VAL A 91 3.32 16.51 -6.13
CA VAL A 91 4.03 15.58 -5.25
C VAL A 91 5.11 14.78 -6.00
N SER A 92 4.86 14.45 -7.26
CA SER A 92 5.84 13.77 -8.13
C SER A 92 7.11 14.58 -8.37
N CYS A 93 7.12 15.88 -8.05
CA CYS A 93 8.33 16.71 -8.10
C CYS A 93 9.18 16.64 -6.82
N TYR A 94 8.63 16.12 -5.75
CA TYR A 94 9.27 16.12 -4.42
C TYR A 94 9.61 14.74 -3.89
N ALA A 95 8.94 13.70 -4.35
CA ALA A 95 9.06 12.32 -3.86
C ALA A 95 9.51 11.35 -4.95
N ASP A 96 9.96 10.17 -4.52
CA ASP A 96 10.35 9.06 -5.40
C ASP A 96 9.25 7.98 -5.49
N ILE A 97 8.35 7.92 -4.51
CA ILE A 97 7.24 6.97 -4.43
C ILE A 97 6.11 7.57 -3.58
N VAL A 98 4.88 7.16 -3.84
CA VAL A 98 3.69 7.62 -3.11
C VAL A 98 2.93 6.44 -2.54
N ALA A 99 2.53 6.53 -1.25
CA ALA A 99 1.46 5.75 -0.66
C ALA A 99 0.22 6.64 -0.51
N MET A 100 -0.86 6.30 -1.21
CA MET A 100 -2.09 7.08 -1.21
C MET A 100 -3.22 6.29 -0.57
N ARG A 101 -3.90 6.90 0.42
CA ARG A 101 -5.16 6.42 0.97
C ARG A 101 -6.26 7.46 0.72
N HIS A 102 -7.40 7.01 0.20
CA HIS A 102 -8.48 7.92 -0.20
C HIS A 102 -9.85 7.30 0.08
N PRO A 103 -10.85 8.07 0.59
CA PRO A 103 -12.20 7.54 0.84
C PRO A 103 -12.97 7.21 -0.44
N LYS A 104 -12.57 7.77 -1.58
CA LYS A 104 -13.22 7.54 -2.87
C LYS A 104 -12.52 6.43 -3.64
N GLU A 105 -13.28 5.43 -4.00
CA GLU A 105 -12.85 4.31 -4.85
C GLU A 105 -12.24 4.79 -6.17
N GLY A 106 -11.16 4.14 -6.61
CA GLY A 106 -10.44 4.45 -7.84
C GLY A 106 -9.58 5.72 -7.81
N ALA A 107 -9.52 6.45 -6.68
CA ALA A 107 -8.66 7.64 -6.58
C ALA A 107 -7.17 7.32 -6.75
N PRO A 108 -6.58 6.26 -6.15
CA PRO A 108 -5.21 5.85 -6.42
C PRO A 108 -4.96 5.44 -7.87
N LEU A 109 -5.93 4.79 -8.52
CA LEU A 109 -5.87 4.47 -9.95
C LEU A 109 -5.86 5.76 -10.79
N ARG A 110 -6.68 6.75 -10.43
CA ARG A 110 -6.64 8.05 -11.09
C ARG A 110 -5.30 8.73 -10.89
N ALA A 111 -4.77 8.72 -9.67
CA ALA A 111 -3.45 9.28 -9.36
C ALA A 111 -2.34 8.64 -10.20
N SER A 112 -2.34 7.32 -10.35
CA SER A 112 -1.32 6.60 -11.12
C SER A 112 -1.22 7.04 -12.59
N ARG A 113 -2.35 7.46 -13.19
CA ARG A 113 -2.41 7.94 -14.59
C ARG A 113 -1.73 9.30 -14.79
N TYR A 114 -1.58 10.09 -13.73
CA TYR A 114 -1.00 11.44 -13.77
C TYR A 114 0.33 11.54 -13.03
N SER A 115 0.73 10.47 -12.33
CA SER A 115 1.97 10.41 -11.56
C SER A 115 3.17 10.18 -12.46
N ARG A 116 4.30 10.79 -12.08
CA ARG A 116 5.63 10.52 -12.66
C ARG A 116 6.47 9.59 -11.79
N ILE A 117 5.93 9.12 -10.69
CA ILE A 117 6.56 8.23 -9.72
C ILE A 117 5.61 7.07 -9.38
N PRO A 118 6.10 5.92 -8.86
CA PRO A 118 5.24 4.82 -8.44
C PRO A 118 4.19 5.26 -7.42
N VAL A 119 2.97 4.75 -7.58
CA VAL A 119 1.86 4.93 -6.63
C VAL A 119 1.49 3.57 -6.05
N ILE A 120 1.39 3.53 -4.72
CA ILE A 120 0.87 2.39 -3.95
C ILE A 120 -0.50 2.79 -3.40
N ASN A 121 -1.51 1.98 -3.67
CA ASN A 121 -2.81 2.09 -3.03
C ASN A 121 -2.71 1.62 -1.57
N ALA A 122 -2.89 2.52 -0.63
CA ALA A 122 -2.91 2.26 0.81
C ALA A 122 -4.35 2.16 1.37
N GLY A 123 -5.31 1.89 0.49
CA GLY A 123 -6.75 1.78 0.74
C GLY A 123 -7.55 2.85 0.01
N ASP A 124 -8.59 2.44 -0.74
CA ASP A 124 -9.50 3.33 -1.46
C ASP A 124 -10.97 3.00 -1.14
N GLY A 125 -11.43 3.52 -0.04
CA GLY A 125 -12.79 3.26 0.46
C GLY A 125 -12.97 1.79 0.85
N GLY A 126 -14.07 1.17 0.41
CA GLY A 126 -14.35 -0.26 0.58
C GLY A 126 -13.83 -1.13 -0.58
N HIS A 127 -13.04 -0.59 -1.51
CA HIS A 127 -12.72 -1.26 -2.76
C HIS A 127 -11.44 -2.11 -2.67
N GLN A 128 -10.24 -1.52 -2.51
CA GLN A 128 -8.98 -2.26 -2.56
C GLN A 128 -7.98 -1.82 -1.49
N HIS A 129 -7.22 -2.78 -0.98
CA HIS A 129 -6.08 -2.52 -0.08
C HIS A 129 -4.93 -3.52 -0.33
N PRO A 130 -4.19 -3.42 -1.45
CA PRO A 130 -3.25 -4.43 -1.90
C PRO A 130 -2.17 -4.78 -0.87
N THR A 131 -1.71 -3.79 -0.08
CA THR A 131 -0.71 -4.05 0.94
C THR A 131 -1.27 -4.78 2.17
N GLN A 132 -2.57 -4.61 2.48
CA GLN A 132 -3.23 -5.43 3.49
C GLN A 132 -3.33 -6.89 3.02
N THR A 133 -3.73 -7.10 1.77
CA THR A 133 -3.75 -8.44 1.15
C THR A 133 -2.40 -9.15 1.29
N LEU A 134 -1.28 -8.47 0.98
CA LEU A 134 0.06 -9.06 1.12
C LEU A 134 0.40 -9.40 2.58
N THR A 135 -0.03 -8.56 3.53
CA THR A 135 0.17 -8.81 4.97
C THR A 135 -0.62 -10.02 5.44
N ASP A 136 -1.87 -10.17 4.96
CA ASP A 136 -2.72 -11.30 5.30
C ASP A 136 -2.17 -12.60 4.70
N LEU A 137 -1.75 -12.59 3.43
CA LEU A 137 -1.10 -13.73 2.80
C LEU A 137 0.19 -14.14 3.54
N MET A 138 0.99 -13.17 3.97
CA MET A 138 2.19 -13.45 4.78
C MET A 138 1.83 -14.11 6.11
N THR A 139 0.79 -13.63 6.77
CA THR A 139 0.31 -14.18 8.04
C THR A 139 -0.19 -15.62 7.86
N ILE A 140 -1.00 -15.86 6.83
CA ILE A 140 -1.51 -17.19 6.49
C ILE A 140 -0.34 -18.14 6.18
N ARG A 141 0.59 -17.74 5.29
CA ARG A 141 1.75 -18.54 4.95
C ARG A 141 2.59 -18.92 6.17
N ARG A 142 2.84 -17.97 7.07
CA ARG A 142 3.59 -18.23 8.31
C ARG A 142 2.88 -19.17 9.27
N ARG A 143 1.54 -19.16 9.30
CA ARG A 143 0.74 -20.00 10.18
C ARG A 143 0.47 -21.38 9.60
N MET A 144 0.16 -21.46 8.33
CA MET A 144 -0.29 -22.68 7.65
C MET A 144 0.83 -23.38 6.85
N GLY A 145 1.95 -22.71 6.59
CA GLY A 145 3.04 -23.21 5.77
C GLY A 145 2.75 -23.23 4.27
N ARG A 146 1.52 -22.86 3.86
CA ARG A 146 1.04 -22.88 2.47
C ARG A 146 0.01 -21.79 2.24
N LEU A 147 -0.30 -21.52 0.95
CA LEU A 147 -1.34 -20.55 0.54
C LEU A 147 -2.42 -21.21 -0.34
N ASP A 148 -2.24 -22.44 -0.72
CA ASP A 148 -3.16 -23.23 -1.54
C ASP A 148 -3.98 -24.20 -0.69
N ASP A 149 -5.13 -24.63 -1.24
CA ASP A 149 -6.03 -25.60 -0.62
C ASP A 149 -6.41 -25.25 0.83
N LEU A 150 -6.83 -24.00 1.03
CA LEU A 150 -7.25 -23.47 2.33
C LEU A 150 -8.73 -23.10 2.32
N THR A 151 -9.39 -23.34 3.44
CA THR A 151 -10.71 -22.77 3.72
C THR A 151 -10.55 -21.60 4.67
N ILE A 152 -10.94 -20.41 4.25
CA ILE A 152 -10.80 -19.18 5.03
C ILE A 152 -12.19 -18.65 5.39
N GLY A 153 -12.42 -18.46 6.68
CA GLY A 153 -13.63 -17.82 7.20
C GLY A 153 -13.39 -16.33 7.42
N LEU A 154 -14.19 -15.48 6.78
CA LEU A 154 -14.21 -14.04 7.02
C LEU A 154 -15.33 -13.72 8.02
N CYS A 155 -14.97 -13.03 9.10
CA CYS A 155 -15.90 -12.65 10.17
C CYS A 155 -15.67 -11.19 10.57
N GLY A 156 -16.73 -10.43 10.67
CA GLY A 156 -16.70 -9.04 11.14
C GLY A 156 -17.51 -8.09 10.27
N ASP A 157 -17.11 -6.81 10.26
CA ASP A 157 -17.77 -5.78 9.46
C ASP A 157 -17.30 -5.85 8.00
N LEU A 158 -18.01 -6.63 7.20
CA LEU A 158 -17.71 -6.86 5.79
C LEU A 158 -18.04 -5.64 4.92
N LYS A 159 -18.75 -4.64 5.43
CA LYS A 159 -19.14 -3.45 4.67
C LYS A 159 -17.99 -2.41 4.56
N PHE A 160 -17.15 -2.32 5.58
CA PHE A 160 -16.09 -1.28 5.66
C PHE A 160 -14.67 -1.87 5.64
N ARG A 161 -14.53 -3.19 5.49
CA ARG A 161 -13.24 -3.85 5.38
C ARG A 161 -12.94 -4.23 3.94
N SER A 162 -11.77 -3.85 3.47
CA SER A 162 -11.21 -4.28 2.17
C SER A 162 -10.88 -5.79 2.10
N GLU A 163 -11.19 -6.54 3.14
CA GLU A 163 -10.92 -7.98 3.26
C GLU A 163 -11.86 -8.84 2.39
N GLU A 164 -13.02 -8.32 1.96
CA GLU A 164 -13.90 -9.02 1.02
C GLU A 164 -13.19 -9.35 -0.30
N HIS A 165 -12.30 -8.46 -0.74
CA HIS A 165 -11.56 -8.64 -2.00
C HIS A 165 -10.33 -9.54 -1.82
N THR A 166 -9.86 -9.75 -0.61
CA THR A 166 -8.80 -10.73 -0.30
C THR A 166 -9.27 -12.16 -0.57
N SER A 167 -10.58 -12.44 -0.38
CA SER A 167 -11.14 -13.77 -0.61
C SER A 167 -11.20 -14.15 -2.09
N GLU A 168 -11.39 -13.20 -3.01
CA GLU A 168 -11.37 -13.46 -4.45
C GLU A 168 -9.98 -13.84 -4.95
N LEU A 169 -8.92 -13.24 -4.40
CA LEU A 169 -7.54 -13.61 -4.72
C LEU A 169 -7.20 -15.04 -4.32
N GLN A 170 -7.76 -15.51 -3.21
CA GLN A 170 -7.49 -16.85 -2.69
C GLN A 170 -8.22 -17.95 -3.48
N SER A 171 -9.30 -17.62 -4.18
CA SER A 171 -9.99 -18.57 -5.06
C SER A 171 -9.26 -18.81 -6.37
N HIS A 172 -8.23 -18.01 -6.70
CA HIS A 172 -7.44 -18.08 -7.92
C HIS A 172 -5.97 -18.44 -7.68
N LEU A 173 -5.54 -18.57 -6.42
CA LEU A 173 -4.23 -19.08 -6.02
C LEU A 173 -4.29 -20.58 -5.74
#